data_a14dea7c48e907123e774cf9260b4f50
#
_entry.id   a14dea7c48e907123e774cf9260b4f50
#
_cell.length_a   1.000
_cell.length_b   1.000
_cell.length_c   1.000
_cell.angle_alpha   90.00
_cell.angle_beta   90.00
_cell.angle_gamma   90.00
#
_symmetry.space_group_name_H-M   'P 1'
#
loop_
_entity.id
_entity.type
_entity.pdbx_description
1 polymer ?
#
loop_
_entity_poly.entity_id
_entity_poly.type
_entity_poly.pdbx_seq_one_letter_code
_entity_poly.pdbx_strand_id
1 'polypeptide(L)'
;GRMNPDDGLVLAEFVLALQSLDPSGGPPVQPGQRAGPVAAYDVTAQTALNAARALQAAGRLEPDLFDEDRAASVWAAAVQASKWQGAGVWVHRDFMASNLVTLDGRLTGVLDFGGLAVGDPAGNAMAAFHVFSAADSRSRLRAALGTDDATWARARGWALTQGLEALVYYFDNHSGMVAMARQVIRATLETAD
;
A
#
# COMPACT_ATOMS: atom_id res chain seq x y z
N GLY A 1 -11.72 -7.45 -12.28
CA GLY A 1 -11.12 -8.63 -12.94
C GLY A 1 -9.77 -8.94 -12.29
N ARG A 2 -9.33 -10.18 -12.33
CA ARG A 2 -7.96 -10.51 -11.87
C ARG A 2 -6.98 -9.84 -12.83
N MET A 3 -6.02 -9.09 -12.28
CA MET A 3 -4.89 -8.55 -13.01
C MET A 3 -4.02 -9.70 -13.54
N ASN A 4 -3.53 -9.58 -14.76
CA ASN A 4 -2.59 -10.53 -15.34
C ASN A 4 -1.23 -10.41 -14.61
N PRO A 5 -0.47 -11.50 -14.41
CA PRO A 5 0.90 -11.43 -13.85
C PRO A 5 1.82 -10.42 -14.55
N ASP A 6 1.63 -10.20 -15.86
CA ASP A 6 2.41 -9.24 -16.65
C ASP A 6 2.03 -7.77 -16.38
N ASP A 7 0.85 -7.51 -15.80
CA ASP A 7 0.42 -6.14 -15.46
C ASP A 7 1.31 -5.50 -14.38
N GLY A 8 2.03 -6.33 -13.61
CA GLY A 8 3.03 -5.86 -12.67
C GLY A 8 4.19 -5.12 -13.35
N LEU A 9 4.61 -5.57 -14.53
CA LEU A 9 5.65 -4.87 -15.31
C LEU A 9 5.11 -3.57 -15.92
N VAL A 10 3.89 -3.57 -16.43
CA VAL A 10 3.25 -2.36 -16.96
C VAL A 10 3.07 -1.31 -15.85
N LEU A 11 2.66 -1.74 -14.65
CA LEU A 11 2.56 -0.84 -13.51
C LEU A 11 3.94 -0.32 -13.08
N ALA A 12 4.98 -1.17 -13.10
CA ALA A 12 6.34 -0.74 -12.80
C ALA A 12 6.85 0.32 -13.79
N GLU A 13 6.63 0.11 -15.09
CA GLU A 13 6.99 1.08 -16.13
C GLU A 13 6.33 2.44 -15.88
N PHE A 14 5.02 2.44 -15.58
CA PHE A 14 4.30 3.66 -15.22
C PHE A 14 4.90 4.33 -13.99
N VAL A 15 5.15 3.59 -12.91
CA VAL A 15 5.70 4.12 -11.66
C VAL A 15 7.10 4.69 -11.89
N LEU A 16 7.97 4.00 -12.63
CA LEU A 16 9.32 4.48 -12.95
C LEU A 16 9.27 5.74 -13.81
N ALA A 17 8.37 5.80 -14.79
CA ALA A 17 8.17 7.01 -15.59
C ALA A 17 7.70 8.19 -14.72
N LEU A 18 6.74 7.96 -13.80
CA LEU A 18 6.28 8.96 -12.86
C LEU A 18 7.41 9.45 -11.95
N GLN A 19 8.24 8.55 -11.42
CA GLN A 19 9.36 8.88 -10.54
C GLN A 19 10.51 9.58 -11.27
N SER A 20 10.63 9.43 -12.59
CA SER A 20 11.65 10.08 -13.39
C SER A 20 11.33 11.55 -13.72
N LEU A 21 10.11 12.00 -13.49
CA LEU A 21 9.73 13.38 -13.70
C LEU A 21 10.44 14.30 -12.71
N ASP A 22 10.79 15.51 -13.15
CA ASP A 22 11.37 16.54 -12.28
C ASP A 22 10.40 16.82 -11.11
N PRO A 23 10.79 16.57 -9.85
CA PRO A 23 9.94 16.83 -8.69
C PRO A 23 9.91 18.30 -8.27
N SER A 24 10.66 19.19 -8.94
CA SER A 24 10.76 20.61 -8.60
C SER A 24 9.39 21.29 -8.67
N GLY A 25 9.04 21.98 -7.59
CA GLY A 25 7.75 22.69 -7.50
C GLY A 25 6.55 21.76 -7.19
N GLY A 26 6.74 20.45 -7.06
CA GLY A 26 5.69 19.54 -6.63
C GLY A 26 5.35 19.69 -5.14
N PRO A 27 4.08 19.46 -4.73
CA PRO A 27 3.69 19.54 -3.34
C PRO A 27 4.40 18.46 -2.53
N PRO A 28 5.14 18.82 -1.45
CA PRO A 28 5.80 17.81 -0.63
C PRO A 28 4.75 17.03 0.20
N VAL A 29 5.00 15.74 0.41
CA VAL A 29 4.21 14.96 1.37
C VAL A 29 4.44 15.50 2.77
N GLN A 30 3.34 15.81 3.47
CA GLN A 30 3.41 16.31 4.85
C GLN A 30 3.58 15.18 5.87
N PRO A 31 4.19 15.43 7.04
CA PRO A 31 4.17 14.49 8.16
C PRO A 31 2.74 14.06 8.50
N GLY A 32 2.52 12.79 8.79
CA GLY A 32 1.19 12.24 9.03
C GLY A 32 0.38 11.94 7.77
N GLN A 33 0.99 12.04 6.58
CA GLN A 33 0.42 11.59 5.32
C GLN A 33 1.17 10.37 4.79
N ARG A 34 0.49 9.52 4.01
CA ARG A 34 1.09 8.37 3.30
C ARG A 34 2.24 8.82 2.41
N ALA A 35 3.32 8.03 2.35
CA ALA A 35 4.60 8.36 1.72
C ALA A 35 5.38 9.49 2.39
N GLY A 36 4.99 9.90 3.58
CA GLY A 36 5.77 10.73 4.49
C GLY A 36 6.61 9.88 5.46
N PRO A 37 7.19 10.50 6.49
CA PRO A 37 7.88 9.78 7.55
C PRO A 37 6.95 8.81 8.28
N VAL A 38 7.22 7.50 8.20
CA VAL A 38 6.34 6.44 8.76
C VAL A 38 6.06 6.67 10.25
N ALA A 39 7.08 7.04 11.03
CA ALA A 39 6.92 7.29 12.47
C ALA A 39 5.93 8.42 12.80
N ALA A 40 5.73 9.38 11.89
CA ALA A 40 4.74 10.45 12.09
C ALA A 40 3.29 9.95 11.95
N TYR A 41 3.09 8.73 11.45
CA TYR A 41 1.77 8.10 11.27
C TYR A 41 1.44 7.12 12.41
N ASP A 42 2.31 6.95 13.41
CA ASP A 42 2.19 5.88 14.40
C ASP A 42 0.86 5.94 15.18
N VAL A 43 0.42 7.11 15.62
CA VAL A 43 -0.85 7.27 16.34
C VAL A 43 -2.03 6.78 15.50
N THR A 44 -2.07 7.12 14.22
CA THR A 44 -3.13 6.70 13.30
C THR A 44 -3.07 5.19 13.06
N ALA A 45 -1.88 4.64 12.85
CA ALA A 45 -1.67 3.21 12.66
C ALA A 45 -2.12 2.40 13.89
N GLN A 46 -1.72 2.82 15.11
CA GLN A 46 -2.14 2.17 16.34
C GLN A 46 -3.64 2.24 16.55
N THR A 47 -4.27 3.36 16.16
CA THR A 47 -5.74 3.50 16.22
C THR A 47 -6.42 2.49 15.29
N ALA A 48 -5.94 2.33 14.05
CA ALA A 48 -6.47 1.37 13.09
C ALA A 48 -6.25 -0.09 13.54
N LEU A 49 -5.08 -0.41 14.08
CA LEU A 49 -4.77 -1.72 14.66
C LEU A 49 -5.71 -2.07 15.82
N ASN A 50 -5.92 -1.13 16.74
CA ASN A 50 -6.81 -1.32 17.88
C ASN A 50 -8.27 -1.50 17.45
N ALA A 51 -8.72 -0.76 16.45
CA ALA A 51 -10.08 -0.90 15.92
C ALA A 51 -10.29 -2.25 15.21
N ALA A 52 -9.30 -2.73 14.44
CA ALA A 52 -9.35 -4.06 13.84
C ALA A 52 -9.36 -5.18 14.90
N ARG A 53 -8.56 -5.04 15.96
CA ARG A 53 -8.56 -5.92 17.13
C ARG A 53 -9.97 -5.99 17.79
N ALA A 54 -10.61 -4.85 17.97
CA ALA A 54 -11.96 -4.80 18.52
C ALA A 54 -12.99 -5.51 17.63
N LEU A 55 -12.90 -5.36 16.31
CA LEU A 55 -13.73 -6.11 15.37
C LEU A 55 -13.48 -7.62 15.43
N GLN A 56 -12.23 -8.04 15.56
CA GLN A 56 -11.85 -9.44 15.70
C GLN A 56 -12.39 -10.02 17.01
N ALA A 57 -12.20 -9.34 18.14
CA ALA A 57 -12.69 -9.76 19.46
C ALA A 57 -14.21 -9.84 19.51
N ALA A 58 -14.91 -9.01 18.74
CA ALA A 58 -16.37 -9.06 18.59
C ALA A 58 -16.85 -10.16 17.63
N GLY A 59 -15.95 -10.98 17.07
CA GLY A 59 -16.30 -12.04 16.11
C GLY A 59 -16.82 -11.49 14.77
N ARG A 60 -16.51 -10.25 14.43
CA ARG A 60 -17.00 -9.59 13.21
C ARG A 60 -16.05 -9.76 12.00
N LEU A 61 -14.83 -10.26 12.22
CA LEU A 61 -13.88 -10.60 11.17
C LEU A 61 -13.77 -12.11 11.02
N GLU A 62 -13.37 -12.57 9.83
CA GLU A 62 -12.99 -13.98 9.64
C GLU A 62 -11.78 -14.29 10.54
N PRO A 63 -11.73 -15.47 11.18
CA PRO A 63 -10.70 -15.81 12.16
C PRO A 63 -9.26 -15.70 11.62
N ASP A 64 -9.08 -15.91 10.31
CA ASP A 64 -7.79 -15.90 9.60
C ASP A 64 -7.46 -14.57 8.90
N LEU A 65 -8.36 -13.57 8.98
CA LEU A 65 -8.15 -12.30 8.29
C LEU A 65 -7.08 -11.44 8.97
N PHE A 66 -7.10 -11.37 10.29
CA PHE A 66 -6.30 -10.44 11.06
C PHE A 66 -5.55 -11.16 12.18
N ASP A 67 -4.24 -11.32 11.99
CA ASP A 67 -3.29 -11.75 13.01
C ASP A 67 -2.66 -10.51 13.63
N GLU A 68 -3.00 -10.25 14.89
CA GLU A 68 -2.60 -9.05 15.62
C GLU A 68 -1.09 -8.94 15.77
N ASP A 69 -0.42 -10.02 16.21
CA ASP A 69 1.03 -10.03 16.46
C ASP A 69 1.79 -9.79 15.16
N ARG A 70 1.30 -10.37 14.09
CA ARG A 70 1.87 -10.20 12.76
C ARG A 70 1.65 -8.80 12.22
N ALA A 71 0.46 -8.23 12.38
CA ALA A 71 0.16 -6.86 11.98
C ALA A 71 1.04 -5.85 12.75
N ALA A 72 1.19 -6.05 14.07
CA ALA A 72 2.09 -5.25 14.90
C ALA A 72 3.55 -5.38 14.45
N SER A 73 3.99 -6.60 14.09
CA SER A 73 5.35 -6.84 13.58
C SER A 73 5.60 -6.16 12.24
N VAL A 74 4.64 -6.21 11.31
CA VAL A 74 4.73 -5.51 10.01
C VAL A 74 4.84 -4.01 10.21
N TRP A 75 4.02 -3.43 11.10
CA TRP A 75 4.09 -2.01 11.38
C TRP A 75 5.41 -1.64 12.07
N ALA A 76 5.85 -2.39 13.06
CA ALA A 76 7.13 -2.16 13.75
C ALA A 76 8.31 -2.22 12.78
N ALA A 77 8.32 -3.17 11.85
CA ALA A 77 9.35 -3.26 10.80
C ALA A 77 9.37 -2.02 9.91
N ALA A 78 8.19 -1.50 9.54
CA ALA A 78 8.09 -0.28 8.74
C ALA A 78 8.63 0.96 9.48
N VAL A 79 8.34 1.07 10.80
CA VAL A 79 8.83 2.18 11.65
C VAL A 79 10.35 2.10 11.86
N GLN A 80 10.89 0.87 12.00
CA GLN A 80 12.33 0.64 12.23
C GLN A 80 13.15 0.70 10.94
N ALA A 81 12.51 0.56 9.77
CA ALA A 81 13.20 0.62 8.48
C ALA A 81 13.91 1.97 8.30
N SER A 82 15.08 1.93 7.69
CA SER A 82 15.82 3.16 7.34
C SER A 82 14.93 4.12 6.57
N LYS A 83 14.94 5.39 6.97
CA LYS A 83 14.20 6.45 6.27
C LYS A 83 14.77 6.63 4.87
N TRP A 84 13.93 7.01 3.93
CA TRP A 84 14.39 7.43 2.61
C TRP A 84 15.32 8.64 2.74
N GLN A 85 16.52 8.54 2.16
CA GLN A 85 17.56 9.57 2.23
C GLN A 85 17.76 10.26 0.87
N GLY A 86 17.17 9.73 -0.20
CA GLY A 86 17.24 10.30 -1.53
C GLY A 86 16.36 11.53 -1.71
N ALA A 87 16.47 12.16 -2.88
CA ALA A 87 15.50 13.17 -3.28
C ALA A 87 14.08 12.57 -3.27
N GLY A 88 13.09 13.39 -2.93
CA GLY A 88 11.70 12.98 -3.07
C GLY A 88 11.38 12.73 -4.54
N VAL A 89 10.53 11.74 -4.79
CA VAL A 89 10.03 11.42 -6.14
C VAL A 89 8.53 11.67 -6.21
N TRP A 90 7.98 11.81 -7.41
CA TRP A 90 6.53 11.85 -7.58
C TRP A 90 5.92 10.54 -7.12
N VAL A 91 4.94 10.61 -6.22
CA VAL A 91 4.21 9.47 -5.67
C VAL A 91 2.71 9.67 -5.85
N HIS A 92 2.05 8.64 -6.38
CA HIS A 92 0.59 8.63 -6.58
C HIS A 92 -0.16 8.48 -5.26
N ARG A 93 0.33 7.64 -4.37
CA ARG A 93 -0.18 7.36 -3.01
C ARG A 93 -1.53 6.67 -2.92
N ASP A 94 -2.19 6.40 -4.04
CA ASP A 94 -3.53 5.79 -4.06
C ASP A 94 -3.70 4.79 -5.22
N PHE A 95 -2.75 3.88 -5.38
CA PHE A 95 -2.82 2.77 -6.33
C PHE A 95 -3.81 1.70 -5.87
N MET A 96 -5.08 2.06 -5.74
CA MET A 96 -6.12 1.08 -5.49
C MET A 96 -6.59 0.45 -6.79
N ALA A 97 -7.10 -0.80 -6.73
CA ALA A 97 -7.62 -1.48 -7.92
C ALA A 97 -8.74 -0.69 -8.64
N SER A 98 -9.49 0.12 -7.90
CA SER A 98 -10.51 1.04 -8.45
C SER A 98 -9.93 2.17 -9.31
N ASN A 99 -8.67 2.52 -9.11
CA ASN A 99 -7.97 3.59 -9.83
C ASN A 99 -7.14 3.05 -11.01
N LEU A 100 -7.27 1.77 -11.33
CA LEU A 100 -6.60 1.12 -12.44
C LEU A 100 -7.61 0.73 -13.52
N VAL A 101 -7.34 1.15 -14.75
CA VAL A 101 -8.17 0.84 -15.92
C VAL A 101 -7.57 -0.34 -16.64
N THR A 102 -8.41 -1.35 -16.92
CA THR A 102 -8.02 -2.51 -17.71
C THR A 102 -8.87 -2.61 -18.97
N LEU A 103 -8.25 -2.94 -20.09
CA LEU A 103 -8.90 -3.27 -21.34
C LEU A 103 -8.45 -4.68 -21.76
N ASP A 104 -9.39 -5.56 -22.08
CA ASP A 104 -9.14 -6.96 -22.42
C ASP A 104 -8.25 -7.70 -21.39
N GLY A 105 -8.43 -7.37 -20.10
CA GLY A 105 -7.68 -7.95 -18.99
C GLY A 105 -6.25 -7.44 -18.84
N ARG A 106 -5.87 -6.37 -19.53
CA ARG A 106 -4.54 -5.74 -19.43
C ARG A 106 -4.65 -4.33 -18.85
N LEU A 107 -3.71 -3.96 -18.00
CA LEU A 107 -3.61 -2.60 -17.46
C LEU A 107 -3.32 -1.61 -18.58
N THR A 108 -4.16 -0.57 -18.72
CA THR A 108 -4.06 0.45 -19.76
C THR A 108 -4.08 1.89 -19.24
N GLY A 109 -4.40 2.09 -17.97
CA GLY A 109 -4.44 3.45 -17.40
C GLY A 109 -4.46 3.47 -15.89
N VAL A 110 -4.07 4.61 -15.36
CA VAL A 110 -4.13 4.96 -13.94
C VAL A 110 -4.97 6.21 -13.80
N LEU A 111 -5.84 6.23 -12.82
CA LEU A 111 -6.77 7.33 -12.53
C LEU A 111 -6.48 7.92 -11.15
N ASP A 112 -7.15 9.03 -10.86
CA ASP A 112 -7.19 9.71 -9.57
C ASP A 112 -5.83 10.19 -9.06
N PHE A 113 -5.30 11.20 -9.73
CA PHE A 113 -4.05 11.89 -9.35
C PHE A 113 -4.25 12.94 -8.23
N GLY A 114 -5.42 12.99 -7.59
CA GLY A 114 -5.70 13.93 -6.50
C GLY A 114 -4.76 13.80 -5.30
N GLY A 115 -4.15 12.63 -5.13
CA GLY A 115 -3.14 12.35 -4.11
C GLY A 115 -1.69 12.65 -4.52
N LEU A 116 -1.43 13.09 -5.74
CA LEU A 116 -0.07 13.24 -6.28
C LEU A 116 0.78 14.21 -5.44
N ALA A 117 1.97 13.80 -5.06
CA ALA A 117 2.89 14.59 -4.25
C ALA A 117 4.34 14.14 -4.44
N VAL A 118 5.28 14.87 -3.86
CA VAL A 118 6.71 14.52 -3.85
C VAL A 118 7.07 13.94 -2.49
N GLY A 119 7.55 12.69 -2.46
CA GLY A 119 7.84 11.99 -1.21
C GLY A 119 8.69 10.74 -1.36
N ASP A 120 8.56 9.85 -0.38
CA ASP A 120 9.24 8.55 -0.32
C ASP A 120 8.69 7.60 -1.40
N PRO A 121 9.54 6.94 -2.23
CA PRO A 121 9.11 5.97 -3.23
C PRO A 121 8.31 4.79 -2.66
N ALA A 122 8.38 4.54 -1.36
CA ALA A 122 7.52 3.56 -0.68
C ALA A 122 6.01 3.82 -0.93
N GLY A 123 5.62 5.10 -1.14
CA GLY A 123 4.26 5.48 -1.51
C GLY A 123 3.78 4.96 -2.87
N ASN A 124 4.69 4.64 -3.78
CA ASN A 124 4.37 3.93 -5.02
C ASN A 124 4.50 2.41 -4.87
N ALA A 125 5.54 1.95 -4.16
CA ALA A 125 5.80 0.52 -3.96
C ALA A 125 4.66 -0.19 -3.20
N MET A 126 3.89 0.51 -2.36
CA MET A 126 2.72 -0.04 -1.68
C MET A 126 1.63 -0.55 -2.64
N ALA A 127 1.64 -0.13 -3.92
CA ALA A 127 0.77 -0.65 -4.97
C ALA A 127 0.83 -2.18 -5.07
N ALA A 128 1.98 -2.79 -4.77
CA ALA A 128 2.16 -4.24 -4.78
C ALA A 128 1.09 -4.95 -3.94
N PHE A 129 0.81 -4.43 -2.77
CA PHE A 129 -0.13 -5.03 -1.81
C PHE A 129 -1.59 -4.69 -2.10
N HIS A 130 -1.83 -3.53 -2.72
CA HIS A 130 -3.18 -3.10 -3.10
C HIS A 130 -3.70 -3.80 -4.35
N VAL A 131 -2.80 -4.08 -5.30
CA VAL A 131 -3.17 -4.51 -6.64
C VAL A 131 -3.05 -6.04 -6.79
N PHE A 132 -2.03 -6.65 -6.16
CA PHE A 132 -1.72 -8.06 -6.39
C PHE A 132 -1.98 -8.93 -5.16
N SER A 133 -2.88 -9.90 -5.31
CA SER A 133 -3.11 -10.93 -4.29
C SER A 133 -2.00 -11.99 -4.27
N ALA A 134 -1.36 -12.29 -5.42
CA ALA A 134 -0.32 -13.32 -5.51
C ALA A 134 1.06 -12.77 -5.11
N ALA A 135 1.78 -13.50 -4.26
CA ALA A 135 3.13 -13.15 -3.80
C ALA A 135 4.11 -12.97 -4.96
N ASP A 136 4.09 -13.88 -5.95
CA ASP A 136 4.94 -13.79 -7.14
C ASP A 136 4.75 -12.48 -7.92
N SER A 137 3.50 -11.99 -8.04
CA SER A 137 3.24 -10.73 -8.73
C SER A 137 3.78 -9.54 -7.93
N ARG A 138 3.69 -9.58 -6.60
CA ARG A 138 4.28 -8.57 -5.72
C ARG A 138 5.81 -8.57 -5.82
N SER A 139 6.44 -9.74 -5.83
CA SER A 139 7.89 -9.90 -5.97
C SER A 139 8.39 -9.41 -7.33
N ARG A 140 7.65 -9.68 -8.41
CA ARG A 140 7.97 -9.15 -9.75
C ARG A 140 7.90 -7.61 -9.79
N LEU A 141 6.83 -7.01 -9.23
CA LEU A 141 6.75 -5.55 -9.15
C LEU A 141 7.90 -4.98 -8.31
N ARG A 142 8.22 -5.59 -7.16
CA ARG A 142 9.34 -5.18 -6.32
C ARG A 142 10.65 -5.17 -7.09
N ALA A 143 10.95 -6.28 -7.79
CA ALA A 143 12.16 -6.43 -8.58
C ALA A 143 12.22 -5.41 -9.73
N ALA A 144 11.12 -5.21 -10.47
CA ALA A 144 11.04 -4.26 -11.57
C ALA A 144 11.22 -2.80 -11.11
N LEU A 145 10.74 -2.44 -9.92
CA LEU A 145 10.95 -1.13 -9.30
C LEU A 145 12.35 -0.97 -8.69
N GLY A 146 13.15 -2.02 -8.56
CA GLY A 146 14.44 -1.99 -7.87
C GLY A 146 14.31 -1.63 -6.38
N THR A 147 13.19 -2.02 -5.74
CA THR A 147 12.86 -1.60 -4.39
C THR A 147 13.69 -2.35 -3.35
N ASP A 148 14.48 -1.62 -2.55
CA ASP A 148 15.25 -2.16 -1.44
C ASP A 148 14.38 -2.64 -0.27
N ASP A 149 14.98 -3.39 0.67
CA ASP A 149 14.26 -3.98 1.81
C ASP A 149 13.64 -2.91 2.71
N ALA A 150 14.31 -1.78 2.93
CA ALA A 150 13.82 -0.71 3.77
C ALA A 150 12.61 0.00 3.14
N THR A 151 12.69 0.32 1.86
CA THR A 151 11.57 0.89 1.10
C THR A 151 10.40 -0.09 1.03
N TRP A 152 10.68 -1.39 0.84
CA TRP A 152 9.65 -2.43 0.82
C TRP A 152 8.93 -2.57 2.17
N ALA A 153 9.69 -2.56 3.29
CA ALA A 153 9.12 -2.61 4.64
C ALA A 153 8.19 -1.40 4.89
N ARG A 154 8.63 -0.19 4.52
CA ARG A 154 7.79 1.01 4.63
C ARG A 154 6.54 0.93 3.76
N ALA A 155 6.67 0.46 2.52
CA ALA A 155 5.55 0.26 1.60
C ALA A 155 4.52 -0.73 2.15
N ARG A 156 4.98 -1.84 2.72
CA ARG A 156 4.14 -2.86 3.37
C ARG A 156 3.38 -2.28 4.57
N GLY A 157 4.05 -1.49 5.42
CA GLY A 157 3.42 -0.80 6.54
C GLY A 157 2.35 0.19 6.10
N TRP A 158 2.62 0.99 5.06
CA TRP A 158 1.65 1.91 4.48
C TRP A 158 0.42 1.18 3.92
N ALA A 159 0.62 0.06 3.20
CA ALA A 159 -0.48 -0.73 2.69
C ALA A 159 -1.33 -1.34 3.81
N LEU A 160 -0.68 -1.89 4.84
CA LEU A 160 -1.38 -2.46 6.00
C LEU A 160 -2.27 -1.41 6.68
N THR A 161 -1.73 -0.25 7.01
CA THR A 161 -2.52 0.80 7.69
C THR A 161 -3.68 1.28 6.85
N GLN A 162 -3.47 1.48 5.54
CA GLN A 162 -4.55 1.86 4.63
C GLN A 162 -5.64 0.77 4.54
N GLY A 163 -5.24 -0.50 4.49
CA GLY A 163 -6.17 -1.62 4.52
C GLY A 163 -7.01 -1.66 5.80
N LEU A 164 -6.37 -1.47 6.95
CA LEU A 164 -7.05 -1.45 8.25
C LEU A 164 -8.00 -0.24 8.40
N GLU A 165 -7.56 0.96 8.00
CA GLU A 165 -8.40 2.16 7.99
C GLU A 165 -9.63 1.98 7.09
N ALA A 166 -9.44 1.47 5.88
CA ALA A 166 -10.53 1.20 4.96
C ALA A 166 -11.49 0.13 5.49
N LEU A 167 -10.95 -0.95 6.10
CA LEU A 167 -11.76 -1.98 6.71
C LEU A 167 -12.68 -1.38 7.79
N VAL A 168 -12.11 -0.61 8.71
CA VAL A 168 -12.86 -0.03 9.83
C VAL A 168 -13.88 0.99 9.35
N TYR A 169 -13.47 1.89 8.46
CA TYR A 169 -14.31 2.99 8.00
C TYR A 169 -15.52 2.50 7.18
N TYR A 170 -15.31 1.51 6.30
CA TYR A 170 -16.34 1.01 5.39
C TYR A 170 -17.08 -0.23 5.89
N PHE A 171 -16.75 -0.74 7.07
CA PHE A 171 -17.19 -2.05 7.55
C PHE A 171 -18.69 -2.30 7.42
N ASP A 172 -19.51 -1.34 7.83
CA ASP A 172 -20.97 -1.46 7.88
C ASP A 172 -21.69 -0.84 6.67
N ASN A 173 -20.98 -0.16 5.75
CA ASN A 173 -21.65 0.66 4.74
C ASN A 173 -21.18 0.43 3.29
N HIS A 174 -20.08 -0.30 3.04
CA HIS A 174 -19.56 -0.47 1.69
C HIS A 174 -18.83 -1.80 1.47
N SER A 175 -19.58 -2.85 1.13
CA SER A 175 -19.05 -4.22 0.98
C SER A 175 -17.89 -4.35 -0.03
N GLY A 176 -17.89 -3.60 -1.12
CA GLY A 176 -16.81 -3.60 -2.10
C GLY A 176 -15.50 -3.06 -1.53
N MET A 177 -15.55 -1.97 -0.75
CA MET A 177 -14.37 -1.42 -0.08
C MET A 177 -13.86 -2.36 1.01
N VAL A 178 -14.76 -3.01 1.75
CA VAL A 178 -14.40 -4.02 2.74
C VAL A 178 -13.70 -5.22 2.09
N ALA A 179 -14.20 -5.71 0.95
CA ALA A 179 -13.57 -6.81 0.22
C ALA A 179 -12.15 -6.45 -0.23
N MET A 180 -11.95 -5.24 -0.73
CA MET A 180 -10.66 -4.72 -1.13
C MET A 180 -9.70 -4.56 0.07
N ALA A 181 -10.18 -4.00 1.17
CA ALA A 181 -9.41 -3.87 2.41
C ALA A 181 -8.94 -5.24 2.94
N ARG A 182 -9.82 -6.24 2.92
CA ARG A 182 -9.48 -7.63 3.29
C ARG A 182 -8.37 -8.21 2.41
N GLN A 183 -8.42 -7.97 1.09
CA GLN A 183 -7.35 -8.41 0.19
C GLN A 183 -6.01 -7.77 0.56
N VAL A 184 -5.99 -6.46 0.81
CA VAL A 184 -4.77 -5.72 1.19
C VAL A 184 -4.21 -6.26 2.51
N ILE A 185 -5.05 -6.45 3.52
CA ILE A 185 -4.63 -7.00 4.82
C ILE A 185 -4.00 -8.39 4.64
N ARG A 186 -4.66 -9.31 3.91
CA ARG A 186 -4.09 -10.63 3.62
C ARG A 186 -2.75 -10.52 2.92
N ALA A 187 -2.64 -9.70 1.87
CA ALA A 187 -1.41 -9.51 1.11
C ALA A 187 -0.26 -8.95 1.97
N THR A 188 -0.58 -8.07 2.93
CA THR A 188 0.43 -7.50 3.84
C THR A 188 0.79 -8.42 4.98
N LEU A 189 -0.11 -9.30 5.42
CA LEU A 189 0.15 -10.25 6.49
C LEU A 189 0.66 -11.61 5.99
N GLU A 190 0.67 -11.87 4.70
CA GLU A 190 1.30 -13.05 4.14
C GLU A 190 2.80 -13.09 4.48
N THR A 191 3.35 -14.26 4.84
CA THR A 191 4.79 -14.40 5.08
C THR A 191 5.51 -14.00 3.82
N ALA A 192 6.40 -13.01 3.94
CA ALA A 192 7.36 -12.74 2.88
C ALA A 192 8.30 -13.94 2.83
N ASP A 193 8.42 -14.51 1.66
CA ASP A 193 9.58 -15.30 1.30
C ASP A 193 10.79 -14.38 1.12
#